data_6371b9c8caebe665ec6a2c9b5c66d01a
#
_entry.id   6371b9c8caebe665ec6a2c9b5c66d01a
#
_cell.length_a   1.000
_cell.length_b   1.000
_cell.length_c   1.000
_cell.angle_alpha   90.00
_cell.angle_beta   90.00
_cell.angle_gamma   90.00
#
_symmetry.space_group_name_H-M   'P 1'
#
loop_
_entity.id
_entity.type
_entity.pdbx_description
1 polymer ?
#
loop_
_entity_poly.entity_id
_entity_poly.type
_entity_poly.pdbx_seq_one_letter_code
_entity_poly.pdbx_strand_id
1 'polypeptide(L)'
;MEQRPKKLIEQVQDVIRLKHYSYQTEKTYAHWIKRYILFHNKQHPKDMGAKEIEAFLTDLAVNQKVAASTQNQALHAILFLYKEVLRQELDLKVNAVRAKKTKYLPTVLTKEEVVTIIQQLSGIHQLLIKLLYGTGLRLSEGLNLRVKDVDFAQLQIVVRDTKGNESRVTMLPESIAEELKIHLQSVKIIHQQDLQKGFGSVYLPFAKMRKYLKAKYEWIWQFVFPSGNISKDPRTGEVRRHHLHESSWQKALKQAVRAAKIEKKIGCHTFRHSFATHLLQNGYDIRTVQELL
;
A
#
# COMPACT_ATOMS: atom_id res chain seq x y z
N MET A 1 -13.58 -20.32 32.11
CA MET A 1 -12.92 -20.87 30.90
C MET A 1 -11.51 -20.30 30.85
N GLU A 2 -10.51 -21.10 31.14
CA GLU A 2 -9.11 -20.72 30.99
C GLU A 2 -8.84 -20.47 29.50
N GLN A 3 -8.45 -19.25 29.18
CA GLN A 3 -8.08 -18.89 27.79
C GLN A 3 -6.77 -19.63 27.46
N ARG A 4 -6.83 -20.47 26.43
CA ARG A 4 -5.63 -21.09 25.85
C ARG A 4 -4.53 -20.05 25.64
N PRO A 5 -3.27 -20.32 26.06
CA PRO A 5 -2.17 -19.39 25.83
C PRO A 5 -2.01 -19.11 24.34
N LYS A 6 -1.98 -17.82 23.98
CA LYS A 6 -1.86 -17.38 22.58
C LYS A 6 -0.55 -17.88 21.97
N LYS A 7 -0.61 -18.41 20.76
CA LYS A 7 0.58 -18.76 19.99
C LYS A 7 1.42 -17.51 19.69
N LEU A 8 2.72 -17.66 19.56
CA LEU A 8 3.64 -16.54 19.33
C LEU A 8 3.23 -15.65 18.14
N ILE A 9 2.79 -16.25 17.04
CA ILE A 9 2.33 -15.47 15.87
C ILE A 9 1.06 -14.67 16.17
N GLU A 10 0.17 -15.18 16.99
CA GLU A 10 -1.03 -14.45 17.44
C GLU A 10 -0.63 -13.26 18.34
N GLN A 11 0.37 -13.43 19.21
CA GLN A 11 0.93 -12.34 20.01
C GLN A 11 1.56 -11.25 19.12
N VAL A 12 2.32 -11.64 18.10
CA VAL A 12 2.90 -10.71 17.12
C VAL A 12 1.79 -9.91 16.42
N GLN A 13 0.72 -10.57 15.97
CA GLN A 13 -0.41 -9.90 15.31
C GLN A 13 -1.12 -8.93 16.26
N ASP A 14 -1.32 -9.30 17.50
CA ASP A 14 -1.94 -8.43 18.51
C ASP A 14 -1.10 -7.17 18.76
N VAL A 15 0.21 -7.30 18.92
CA VAL A 15 1.11 -6.15 19.15
C VAL A 15 1.15 -5.24 17.92
N ILE A 16 1.16 -5.81 16.70
CA ILE A 16 1.11 -5.03 15.45
C ILE A 16 -0.20 -4.24 15.36
N ARG A 17 -1.33 -4.86 15.73
CA ARG A 17 -2.64 -4.20 15.74
C ARG A 17 -2.75 -3.13 16.83
N LEU A 18 -2.20 -3.40 18.02
CA LEU A 18 -2.11 -2.42 19.12
C LEU A 18 -1.33 -1.16 18.71
N LYS A 19 -0.26 -1.35 17.91
CA LYS A 19 0.56 -0.25 17.37
C LYS A 19 -0.02 0.38 16.09
N HIS A 20 -1.23 0.00 15.70
CA HIS A 20 -1.92 0.50 14.49
C HIS A 20 -1.15 0.31 13.18
N TYR A 21 -0.31 -0.73 13.09
CA TYR A 21 0.40 -1.02 11.84
C TYR A 21 -0.55 -1.59 10.78
N SER A 22 -0.16 -1.42 9.52
CA SER A 22 -0.95 -1.88 8.38
C SER A 22 -1.09 -3.41 8.35
N TYR A 23 -2.16 -3.89 7.71
CA TYR A 23 -2.34 -5.33 7.47
C TYR A 23 -1.19 -5.94 6.65
N GLN A 24 -0.62 -5.18 5.73
CA GLN A 24 0.53 -5.64 4.95
C GLN A 24 1.78 -5.82 5.83
N THR A 25 2.00 -4.92 6.80
CA THR A 25 3.07 -5.08 7.81
C THR A 25 2.84 -6.32 8.65
N GLU A 26 1.59 -6.58 9.09
CA GLU A 26 1.21 -7.77 9.83
C GLU A 26 1.56 -9.06 9.06
N LYS A 27 1.18 -9.14 7.79
CA LYS A 27 1.51 -10.29 6.93
C LYS A 27 3.01 -10.47 6.75
N THR A 28 3.71 -9.40 6.48
CA THR A 28 5.15 -9.41 6.20
C THR A 28 5.95 -9.82 7.43
N TYR A 29 5.63 -9.26 8.60
CA TYR A 29 6.32 -9.60 9.84
C TYR A 29 6.02 -11.04 10.28
N ALA A 30 4.76 -11.46 10.24
CA ALA A 30 4.39 -12.84 10.53
C ALA A 30 5.08 -13.84 9.59
N HIS A 31 5.23 -13.50 8.30
CA HIS A 31 5.94 -14.31 7.33
C HIS A 31 7.43 -14.48 7.69
N TRP A 32 8.14 -13.37 7.95
CA TRP A 32 9.58 -13.42 8.28
C TRP A 32 9.84 -14.10 9.60
N ILE A 33 9.02 -13.87 10.62
CA ILE A 33 9.14 -14.52 11.93
C ILE A 33 8.91 -16.03 11.81
N LYS A 34 7.92 -16.46 11.03
CA LYS A 34 7.72 -17.91 10.75
C LYS A 34 8.93 -18.52 10.05
N ARG A 35 9.48 -17.84 9.04
CA ARG A 35 10.67 -18.34 8.33
C ARG A 35 11.87 -18.45 9.25
N TYR A 36 12.10 -17.46 10.12
CA TYR A 36 13.16 -17.48 11.12
C TYR A 36 13.03 -18.67 12.08
N ILE A 37 11.85 -18.90 12.62
CA ILE A 37 11.58 -20.05 13.53
C ILE A 37 11.77 -21.38 12.79
N LEU A 38 11.32 -21.51 11.56
CA LEU A 38 11.49 -22.73 10.77
C LEU A 38 12.95 -23.00 10.39
N PHE A 39 13.72 -21.96 10.11
CA PHE A 39 15.15 -22.08 9.82
C PHE A 39 15.92 -22.67 11.01
N HIS A 40 15.53 -22.34 12.23
CA HIS A 40 16.09 -22.87 13.48
C HIS A 40 15.28 -24.08 14.01
N ASN A 41 14.80 -24.96 13.15
CA ASN A 41 14.13 -26.22 13.52
C ASN A 41 13.00 -26.07 14.53
N LYS A 42 12.22 -24.97 14.45
CA LYS A 42 11.12 -24.60 15.35
C LYS A 42 11.57 -24.31 16.79
N GLN A 43 12.85 -23.99 17.02
CA GLN A 43 13.31 -23.49 18.32
C GLN A 43 12.53 -22.22 18.68
N HIS A 44 12.21 -22.07 19.98
CA HIS A 44 11.47 -20.88 20.40
C HIS A 44 12.38 -19.64 20.43
N PRO A 45 11.95 -18.49 19.88
CA PRO A 45 12.80 -17.29 19.81
C PRO A 45 13.33 -16.78 21.16
N LYS A 46 12.67 -17.10 22.28
CA LYS A 46 13.20 -16.78 23.62
C LYS A 46 14.54 -17.44 23.93
N ASP A 47 14.80 -18.59 23.32
CA ASP A 47 16.02 -19.38 23.50
C ASP A 47 17.05 -19.12 22.39
N MET A 48 16.82 -18.10 21.58
CA MET A 48 17.71 -17.68 20.48
C MET A 48 18.15 -16.23 20.71
N GLY A 49 19.25 -15.84 20.07
CA GLY A 49 19.83 -14.51 20.23
C GLY A 49 20.50 -13.96 18.99
N ALA A 50 21.55 -13.15 19.17
CA ALA A 50 22.29 -12.49 18.11
C ALA A 50 22.87 -13.48 17.09
N LYS A 51 23.44 -14.60 17.54
CA LYS A 51 24.04 -15.61 16.67
C LYS A 51 23.05 -16.24 15.71
N GLU A 52 21.86 -16.58 16.19
CA GLU A 52 20.80 -17.17 15.38
C GLU A 52 20.24 -16.17 14.37
N ILE A 53 20.14 -14.89 14.75
CA ILE A 53 19.74 -13.83 13.83
C ILE A 53 20.76 -13.66 12.72
N GLU A 54 22.05 -13.61 13.05
CA GLU A 54 23.13 -13.50 12.07
C GLU A 54 23.18 -14.72 11.14
N ALA A 55 23.02 -15.92 11.65
CA ALA A 55 22.98 -17.15 10.86
C ALA A 55 21.85 -17.12 9.83
N PHE A 56 20.64 -16.73 10.26
CA PHE A 56 19.49 -16.62 9.37
C PHE A 56 19.67 -15.53 8.29
N LEU A 57 20.17 -14.36 8.67
CA LEU A 57 20.42 -13.28 7.71
C LEU A 57 21.55 -13.60 6.73
N THR A 58 22.57 -14.35 7.18
CA THR A 58 23.62 -14.86 6.33
C THR A 58 23.09 -15.87 5.32
N ASP A 59 22.23 -16.79 5.75
CA ASP A 59 21.57 -17.74 4.85
C ASP A 59 20.73 -17.02 3.79
N LEU A 60 19.96 -16.01 4.18
CA LEU A 60 19.18 -15.19 3.24
C LEU A 60 20.08 -14.52 2.18
N ALA A 61 21.23 -14.00 2.60
CA ALA A 61 22.15 -13.28 1.71
C ALA A 61 22.97 -14.22 0.82
N VAL A 62 23.57 -15.26 1.39
CA VAL A 62 24.55 -16.13 0.72
C VAL A 62 23.87 -17.26 -0.03
N ASN A 63 23.02 -18.02 0.63
CA ASN A 63 22.40 -19.21 0.06
C ASN A 63 21.16 -18.87 -0.78
N GLN A 64 20.29 -17.99 -0.27
CA GLN A 64 19.06 -17.61 -0.97
C GLN A 64 19.24 -16.40 -1.88
N LYS A 65 20.36 -15.70 -1.84
CA LYS A 65 20.75 -14.58 -2.70
C LYS A 65 19.67 -13.48 -2.76
N VAL A 66 19.00 -13.20 -1.64
CA VAL A 66 17.96 -12.18 -1.59
C VAL A 66 18.56 -10.77 -1.71
N ALA A 67 17.78 -9.83 -2.22
CA ALA A 67 18.20 -8.44 -2.28
C ALA A 67 18.40 -7.84 -0.87
N ALA A 68 19.32 -6.89 -0.74
CA ALA A 68 19.64 -6.19 0.52
C ALA A 68 18.38 -5.59 1.20
N SER A 69 17.43 -5.08 0.42
CA SER A 69 16.15 -4.56 0.95
C SER A 69 15.30 -5.67 1.58
N THR A 70 15.31 -6.86 1.01
CA THR A 70 14.58 -8.05 1.50
C THR A 70 15.20 -8.57 2.79
N GLN A 71 16.54 -8.65 2.86
CA GLN A 71 17.26 -9.02 4.08
C GLN A 71 16.99 -8.02 5.21
N ASN A 72 17.04 -6.72 4.93
CA ASN A 72 16.71 -5.69 5.92
C ASN A 72 15.25 -5.74 6.38
N GLN A 73 14.32 -6.13 5.52
CA GLN A 73 12.92 -6.33 5.90
C GLN A 73 12.77 -7.52 6.89
N ALA A 74 13.50 -8.61 6.66
CA ALA A 74 13.55 -9.74 7.58
C ALA A 74 14.14 -9.32 8.94
N LEU A 75 15.26 -8.59 8.94
CA LEU A 75 15.87 -8.05 10.14
C LEU A 75 14.89 -7.20 10.95
N HIS A 76 14.18 -6.25 10.31
CA HIS A 76 13.22 -5.41 11.01
C HIS A 76 12.06 -6.21 11.63
N ALA A 77 11.60 -7.28 10.98
CA ALA A 77 10.56 -8.15 11.53
C ALA A 77 11.06 -8.92 12.76
N ILE A 78 12.30 -9.39 12.74
CA ILE A 78 12.92 -10.11 13.86
C ILE A 78 13.21 -9.15 15.02
N LEU A 79 13.76 -7.97 14.76
CA LEU A 79 13.98 -6.95 15.79
C LEU A 79 12.65 -6.53 16.47
N PHE A 80 11.58 -6.39 15.67
CA PHE A 80 10.25 -6.14 16.22
C PHE A 80 9.79 -7.27 17.13
N LEU A 81 10.00 -8.54 16.74
CA LEU A 81 9.66 -9.70 17.58
C LEU A 81 10.35 -9.60 18.95
N TYR A 82 11.66 -9.43 18.98
CA TYR A 82 12.41 -9.38 20.24
C TYR A 82 12.04 -8.17 21.09
N LYS A 83 12.09 -6.98 20.50
CA LYS A 83 11.85 -5.73 21.23
C LYS A 83 10.42 -5.58 21.73
N GLU A 84 9.43 -5.82 20.86
CA GLU A 84 8.05 -5.42 21.12
C GLU A 84 7.18 -6.56 21.65
N VAL A 85 7.49 -7.81 21.27
CA VAL A 85 6.68 -8.98 21.65
C VAL A 85 7.31 -9.74 22.79
N LEU A 86 8.60 -10.08 22.67
CA LEU A 86 9.33 -10.84 23.69
C LEU A 86 9.89 -9.95 24.81
N ARG A 87 10.01 -8.64 24.56
CA ARG A 87 10.59 -7.65 25.50
C ARG A 87 12.00 -8.02 25.94
N GLN A 88 12.78 -8.56 25.00
CA GLN A 88 14.18 -8.93 25.19
C GLN A 88 15.08 -7.92 24.50
N GLU A 89 16.07 -7.41 25.21
CA GLU A 89 17.16 -6.63 24.62
C GLU A 89 18.14 -7.59 23.95
N LEU A 90 18.51 -7.25 22.70
CA LEU A 90 19.49 -7.99 21.94
C LEU A 90 20.79 -7.18 21.92
N ASP A 91 21.87 -7.80 22.35
CA ASP A 91 23.22 -7.24 22.15
C ASP A 91 23.65 -7.44 20.68
N LEU A 92 22.96 -6.76 19.80
CA LEU A 92 23.21 -6.77 18.36
C LEU A 92 23.95 -5.48 17.99
N LYS A 93 25.15 -5.62 17.44
CA LYS A 93 25.78 -4.54 16.66
C LYS A 93 25.01 -4.41 15.34
N VAL A 94 23.81 -3.82 15.39
CA VAL A 94 22.81 -3.71 14.31
C VAL A 94 23.43 -3.20 12.99
N ASN A 95 24.48 -2.41 13.06
CA ASN A 95 25.18 -1.89 11.88
C ASN A 95 26.00 -2.95 11.13
N ALA A 96 26.49 -4.00 11.80
CA ALA A 96 27.26 -5.08 11.16
C ALA A 96 26.34 -6.06 10.38
N VAL A 97 25.07 -6.16 10.76
CA VAL A 97 24.11 -7.12 10.19
C VAL A 97 23.25 -6.49 9.08
N ARG A 98 23.23 -5.15 9.00
CA ARG A 98 22.40 -4.44 8.02
C ARG A 98 23.05 -4.44 6.64
N ALA A 99 22.36 -5.02 5.66
CA ALA A 99 22.83 -5.02 4.28
C ALA A 99 22.87 -3.60 3.68
N LYS A 100 23.96 -3.27 3.00
CA LYS A 100 24.15 -1.98 2.33
C LYS A 100 23.21 -1.88 1.12
N LYS A 101 22.37 -0.86 1.12
CA LYS A 101 21.42 -0.61 0.00
C LYS A 101 22.16 0.08 -1.16
N THR A 102 21.99 -0.45 -2.36
CA THR A 102 22.37 0.25 -3.59
C THR A 102 21.32 1.31 -3.91
N LYS A 103 21.75 2.55 -4.15
CA LYS A 103 20.87 3.63 -4.62
C LYS A 103 20.74 3.52 -6.13
N TYR A 104 19.52 3.32 -6.63
CA TYR A 104 19.21 3.37 -8.06
C TYR A 104 18.59 4.72 -8.37
N LEU A 105 18.96 5.30 -9.52
CA LEU A 105 18.28 6.47 -10.03
C LEU A 105 16.86 6.06 -10.46
N PRO A 106 15.84 6.84 -10.10
CA PRO A 106 14.47 6.54 -10.51
C PRO A 106 14.32 6.70 -12.03
N THR A 107 13.57 5.78 -12.65
CA THR A 107 13.18 5.91 -14.05
C THR A 107 12.17 7.04 -14.18
N VAL A 108 12.40 7.94 -15.14
CA VAL A 108 11.48 9.01 -15.54
C VAL A 108 11.02 8.75 -16.98
N LEU A 109 9.74 8.93 -17.23
CA LEU A 109 9.13 8.86 -18.57
C LEU A 109 9.07 10.24 -19.19
N THR A 110 9.14 10.33 -20.50
CA THR A 110 8.77 11.56 -21.23
C THR A 110 7.24 11.73 -21.23
N LYS A 111 6.75 12.90 -21.58
CA LYS A 111 5.29 13.14 -21.69
C LYS A 111 4.65 12.25 -22.76
N GLU A 112 5.34 12.04 -23.86
CA GLU A 112 4.92 11.18 -24.98
C GLU A 112 4.84 9.71 -24.55
N GLU A 113 5.84 9.22 -23.81
CA GLU A 113 5.83 7.86 -23.27
C GLU A 113 4.66 7.64 -22.29
N VAL A 114 4.36 8.63 -21.44
CA VAL A 114 3.21 8.58 -20.54
C VAL A 114 1.91 8.48 -21.33
N VAL A 115 1.71 9.34 -22.33
CA VAL A 115 0.51 9.34 -23.18
C VAL A 115 0.37 8.00 -23.91
N THR A 116 1.46 7.49 -24.49
CA THR A 116 1.47 6.21 -25.19
C THR A 116 1.03 5.06 -24.29
N ILE A 117 1.53 5.01 -23.04
CA ILE A 117 1.10 3.97 -22.06
C ILE A 117 -0.38 4.13 -21.69
N ILE A 118 -0.85 5.36 -21.45
CA ILE A 118 -2.25 5.64 -21.11
C ILE A 118 -3.18 5.16 -22.22
N GLN A 119 -2.81 5.35 -23.48
CA GLN A 119 -3.59 4.90 -24.64
C GLN A 119 -3.71 3.37 -24.76
N GLN A 120 -2.78 2.61 -24.17
CA GLN A 120 -2.85 1.14 -24.13
C GLN A 120 -3.73 0.60 -23.00
N LEU A 121 -4.25 1.46 -22.15
CA LEU A 121 -5.17 1.10 -21.06
C LEU A 121 -6.60 1.52 -21.41
N SER A 122 -7.58 0.91 -20.74
CA SER A 122 -9.00 1.24 -20.91
C SER A 122 -9.74 1.23 -19.57
N GLY A 123 -10.90 1.87 -19.50
CA GLY A 123 -11.81 1.86 -18.37
C GLY A 123 -11.14 2.31 -17.06
N ILE A 124 -11.45 1.61 -15.96
CA ILE A 124 -10.97 1.95 -14.61
C ILE A 124 -9.43 2.03 -14.51
N HIS A 125 -8.70 1.22 -15.27
CA HIS A 125 -7.24 1.22 -15.23
C HIS A 125 -6.66 2.47 -15.93
N GLN A 126 -7.29 2.90 -17.02
CA GLN A 126 -6.89 4.12 -17.73
C GLN A 126 -7.19 5.36 -16.87
N LEU A 127 -8.36 5.45 -16.26
CA LEU A 127 -8.71 6.57 -15.40
C LEU A 127 -7.80 6.65 -14.18
N LEU A 128 -7.49 5.49 -13.57
CA LEU A 128 -6.58 5.45 -12.42
C LEU A 128 -5.16 5.93 -12.77
N ILE A 129 -4.60 5.53 -13.94
CA ILE A 129 -3.25 5.99 -14.31
C ILE A 129 -3.23 7.49 -14.63
N LYS A 130 -4.27 8.02 -15.29
CA LYS A 130 -4.44 9.46 -15.52
C LYS A 130 -4.45 10.21 -14.19
N LEU A 131 -5.19 9.69 -13.20
CA LEU A 131 -5.22 10.26 -11.86
C LEU A 131 -3.85 10.22 -11.19
N LEU A 132 -3.20 9.04 -11.14
CA LEU A 132 -1.89 8.88 -10.49
C LEU A 132 -0.82 9.78 -11.08
N TYR A 133 -0.79 9.92 -12.39
CA TYR A 133 0.16 10.80 -13.07
C TYR A 133 -0.20 12.27 -12.89
N GLY A 134 -1.47 12.65 -13.04
CA GLY A 134 -1.89 14.05 -12.96
C GLY A 134 -1.88 14.65 -11.54
N THR A 135 -1.82 13.79 -10.49
CA THR A 135 -1.86 14.22 -9.08
C THR A 135 -0.59 13.86 -8.31
N GLY A 136 0.27 13.04 -8.87
CA GLY A 136 1.44 12.49 -8.17
C GLY A 136 1.11 11.52 -7.04
N LEU A 137 -0.12 10.99 -6.93
CA LEU A 137 -0.52 10.03 -5.90
C LEU A 137 0.31 8.74 -5.95
N ARG A 138 0.56 8.15 -4.76
CA ARG A 138 1.02 6.76 -4.68
C ARG A 138 -0.12 5.82 -5.09
N LEU A 139 0.19 4.66 -5.64
CA LEU A 139 -0.84 3.69 -6.02
C LEU A 139 -1.79 3.37 -4.87
N SER A 140 -1.25 3.11 -3.68
CA SER A 140 -2.07 2.83 -2.49
C SER A 140 -2.97 4.01 -2.10
N GLU A 141 -2.53 5.25 -2.27
CA GLU A 141 -3.32 6.46 -2.02
C GLU A 141 -4.49 6.54 -3.01
N GLY A 142 -4.22 6.37 -4.31
CA GLY A 142 -5.27 6.36 -5.34
C GLY A 142 -6.28 5.24 -5.15
N LEU A 143 -5.84 4.02 -4.80
CA LEU A 143 -6.73 2.89 -4.55
C LEU A 143 -7.59 3.08 -3.28
N ASN A 144 -7.07 3.74 -2.25
CA ASN A 144 -7.80 4.01 -1.00
C ASN A 144 -8.63 5.29 -1.03
N LEU A 145 -8.60 6.03 -2.15
CA LEU A 145 -9.35 7.28 -2.30
C LEU A 145 -10.85 7.05 -2.12
N ARG A 146 -11.48 7.91 -1.32
CA ARG A 146 -12.92 7.86 -1.04
C ARG A 146 -13.64 8.96 -1.80
N VAL A 147 -14.93 8.76 -2.03
CA VAL A 147 -15.80 9.75 -2.71
C VAL A 147 -15.68 11.14 -2.06
N LYS A 148 -15.74 11.22 -0.73
CA LYS A 148 -15.63 12.48 0.04
C LYS A 148 -14.27 13.18 -0.05
N ASP A 149 -13.24 12.49 -0.56
CA ASP A 149 -11.90 13.03 -0.64
C ASP A 149 -11.66 13.74 -1.99
N VAL A 150 -12.65 13.73 -2.88
CA VAL A 150 -12.62 14.40 -4.20
C VAL A 150 -13.53 15.61 -4.15
N ASP A 151 -12.96 16.80 -4.29
CA ASP A 151 -13.70 18.05 -4.41
C ASP A 151 -13.66 18.54 -5.87
N PHE A 152 -14.80 18.43 -6.54
CA PHE A 152 -14.95 18.86 -7.93
C PHE A 152 -15.16 20.38 -8.08
N ALA A 153 -15.59 21.06 -7.02
CA ALA A 153 -15.80 22.50 -7.07
C ALA A 153 -14.47 23.25 -6.94
N GLN A 154 -13.58 22.76 -6.06
CA GLN A 154 -12.26 23.34 -5.86
C GLN A 154 -11.17 22.66 -6.69
N LEU A 155 -11.50 21.63 -7.48
CA LEU A 155 -10.56 20.79 -8.24
C LEU A 155 -9.42 20.27 -7.35
N GLN A 156 -9.77 19.68 -6.21
CA GLN A 156 -8.84 19.21 -5.21
C GLN A 156 -9.09 17.76 -4.80
N ILE A 157 -8.04 17.11 -4.35
CA ILE A 157 -8.08 15.77 -3.74
C ILE A 157 -7.40 15.82 -2.39
N VAL A 158 -8.12 15.37 -1.36
CA VAL A 158 -7.59 15.23 0.00
C VAL A 158 -7.01 13.84 0.16
N VAL A 159 -5.70 13.74 0.28
CA VAL A 159 -4.98 12.47 0.52
C VAL A 159 -4.85 12.26 2.01
N ARG A 160 -5.48 11.19 2.51
CA ARG A 160 -5.51 10.88 3.95
C ARG A 160 -4.63 9.67 4.26
N ASP A 161 -4.21 9.60 5.53
CA ASP A 161 -3.46 8.44 6.07
C ASP A 161 -2.19 8.12 5.25
N THR A 162 -1.46 9.16 4.86
CA THR A 162 -0.17 9.01 4.20
C THR A 162 0.86 8.36 5.14
N LYS A 163 1.96 7.91 4.60
CA LYS A 163 3.07 7.35 5.38
C LYS A 163 3.64 8.44 6.30
N GLY A 164 3.27 8.43 7.58
CA GLY A 164 3.58 9.49 8.56
C GLY A 164 2.34 10.07 9.24
N ASN A 165 1.13 9.61 8.88
CA ASN A 165 -0.16 10.06 9.45
C ASN A 165 -0.50 11.54 9.17
N GLU A 166 0.12 12.12 8.13
CA GLU A 166 -0.17 13.48 7.65
C GLU A 166 -1.13 13.41 6.47
N SER A 167 -2.09 14.32 6.45
CA SER A 167 -2.97 14.50 5.30
C SER A 167 -2.45 15.66 4.46
N ARG A 168 -2.53 15.53 3.13
CA ARG A 168 -2.20 16.61 2.21
C ARG A 168 -3.30 16.82 1.19
N VAL A 169 -3.30 17.97 0.57
CA VAL A 169 -4.16 18.29 -0.57
C VAL A 169 -3.32 18.31 -1.83
N THR A 170 -3.85 17.72 -2.90
CA THR A 170 -3.27 17.80 -4.24
C THR A 170 -4.35 18.23 -5.24
N MET A 171 -3.94 18.70 -6.42
CA MET A 171 -4.88 19.14 -7.45
C MET A 171 -5.58 17.95 -8.11
N LEU A 172 -6.86 18.12 -8.44
CA LEU A 172 -7.56 17.28 -9.40
C LEU A 172 -7.40 17.89 -10.79
N PRO A 173 -6.72 17.24 -11.73
CA PRO A 173 -6.59 17.78 -13.08
C PRO A 173 -7.96 17.97 -13.75
N GLU A 174 -8.22 19.14 -14.27
CA GLU A 174 -9.48 19.48 -14.94
C GLU A 174 -9.78 18.52 -16.10
N SER A 175 -8.73 18.11 -16.82
CA SER A 175 -8.82 17.19 -17.96
C SER A 175 -9.42 15.82 -17.66
N ILE A 176 -9.44 15.39 -16.38
CA ILE A 176 -10.02 14.11 -15.95
C ILE A 176 -11.24 14.29 -15.05
N ALA A 177 -11.58 15.51 -14.67
CA ALA A 177 -12.65 15.78 -13.71
C ALA A 177 -14.01 15.23 -14.19
N GLU A 178 -14.36 15.45 -15.44
CA GLU A 178 -15.63 14.98 -15.99
C GLU A 178 -15.65 13.45 -16.15
N GLU A 179 -14.56 12.85 -16.64
CA GLU A 179 -14.43 11.40 -16.74
C GLU A 179 -14.57 10.73 -15.34
N LEU A 180 -14.00 11.37 -14.32
CA LEU A 180 -14.10 10.90 -12.93
C LEU A 180 -15.53 11.03 -12.37
N LYS A 181 -16.26 12.10 -12.70
CA LYS A 181 -17.69 12.25 -12.32
C LYS A 181 -18.55 11.14 -12.93
N ILE A 182 -18.39 10.88 -14.22
CA ILE A 182 -19.11 9.80 -14.92
C ILE A 182 -18.78 8.44 -14.28
N HIS A 183 -17.51 8.20 -13.99
CA HIS A 183 -17.09 6.99 -13.29
C HIS A 183 -17.77 6.86 -11.92
N LEU A 184 -17.85 7.93 -11.12
CA LEU A 184 -18.50 7.91 -9.82
C LEU A 184 -20.01 7.65 -9.91
N GLN A 185 -20.68 8.06 -10.98
CA GLN A 185 -22.09 7.70 -11.21
C GLN A 185 -22.23 6.17 -11.36
N SER A 186 -21.36 5.53 -12.13
CA SER A 186 -21.33 4.07 -12.27
C SER A 186 -21.03 3.36 -10.94
N VAL A 187 -20.08 3.89 -10.16
CA VAL A 187 -19.76 3.37 -8.83
C VAL A 187 -20.95 3.50 -7.87
N LYS A 188 -21.71 4.59 -7.95
CA LYS A 188 -22.93 4.80 -7.14
C LYS A 188 -24.00 3.76 -7.43
N ILE A 189 -24.17 3.38 -8.69
CA ILE A 189 -25.11 2.30 -9.09
C ILE A 189 -24.66 0.96 -8.48
N ILE A 190 -23.36 0.63 -8.57
CA ILE A 190 -22.80 -0.59 -7.96
C ILE A 190 -23.03 -0.58 -6.44
N HIS A 191 -22.81 0.54 -5.78
CA HIS A 191 -23.02 0.67 -4.33
C HIS A 191 -24.51 0.46 -3.95
N GLN A 192 -25.44 1.02 -4.71
CA GLN A 192 -26.87 0.82 -4.50
C GLN A 192 -27.27 -0.65 -4.65
N GLN A 193 -26.75 -1.34 -5.67
CA GLN A 193 -26.97 -2.77 -5.86
C GLN A 193 -26.38 -3.61 -4.70
N ASP A 194 -25.18 -3.23 -4.22
CA ASP A 194 -24.55 -3.89 -3.08
C ASP A 194 -25.37 -3.69 -1.80
N LEU A 195 -25.93 -2.50 -1.57
CA LEU A 195 -26.81 -2.22 -0.43
C LEU A 195 -28.06 -3.13 -0.46
N GLN A 196 -28.70 -3.27 -1.62
CA GLN A 196 -29.87 -4.14 -1.79
C GLN A 196 -29.55 -5.61 -1.51
N LYS A 197 -28.31 -6.05 -1.80
CA LYS A 197 -27.83 -7.41 -1.55
C LYS A 197 -27.22 -7.61 -0.16
N GLY A 198 -27.19 -6.58 0.69
CA GLY A 198 -26.61 -6.62 2.03
C GLY A 198 -25.08 -6.48 2.11
N PHE A 199 -24.40 -6.12 1.01
CA PHE A 199 -22.93 -6.01 0.92
C PHE A 199 -22.40 -4.58 0.82
N GLY A 200 -23.24 -3.56 0.95
CA GLY A 200 -22.89 -2.15 0.75
C GLY A 200 -21.99 -1.53 1.83
N SER A 201 -21.48 -2.30 2.79
CA SER A 201 -20.56 -1.79 3.79
C SER A 201 -19.15 -1.63 3.23
N VAL A 202 -18.40 -0.67 3.79
CA VAL A 202 -16.98 -0.44 3.48
C VAL A 202 -16.15 -0.45 4.76
N TYR A 203 -14.89 -0.85 4.65
CA TYR A 203 -13.95 -0.76 5.78
C TYR A 203 -13.73 0.71 6.17
N LEU A 204 -13.88 1.01 7.45
CA LEU A 204 -13.54 2.30 8.06
C LEU A 204 -12.48 2.11 9.15
N PRO A 205 -11.62 3.12 9.44
CA PRO A 205 -10.76 3.09 10.62
C PRO A 205 -11.56 2.90 11.90
N PHE A 206 -11.04 2.09 12.84
CA PHE A 206 -11.76 1.63 14.05
C PHE A 206 -12.42 2.76 14.86
N ALA A 207 -11.74 3.89 15.04
CA ALA A 207 -12.28 5.02 15.79
C ALA A 207 -13.58 5.56 15.18
N LYS A 208 -13.68 5.58 13.85
CA LYS A 208 -14.88 6.05 13.12
C LYS A 208 -15.99 5.01 13.12
N MET A 209 -15.65 3.72 13.05
CA MET A 209 -16.66 2.64 13.14
C MET A 209 -17.40 2.61 14.47
N ARG A 210 -16.71 2.90 15.59
CA ARG A 210 -17.34 2.97 16.92
C ARG A 210 -18.27 4.16 17.07
N LYS A 211 -17.90 5.32 16.51
CA LYS A 211 -18.66 6.57 16.66
C LYS A 211 -19.86 6.65 15.72
N TYR A 212 -19.75 6.07 14.52
CA TYR A 212 -20.77 6.20 13.45
C TYR A 212 -21.03 4.84 12.81
N LEU A 213 -21.90 4.03 13.45
CA LEU A 213 -22.22 2.65 13.01
C LEU A 213 -22.78 2.56 11.58
N LYS A 214 -23.51 3.58 11.13
CA LYS A 214 -24.11 3.64 9.78
C LYS A 214 -23.15 4.18 8.72
N ALA A 215 -22.08 4.88 9.12
CA ALA A 215 -21.15 5.54 8.17
C ALA A 215 -20.55 4.56 7.14
N LYS A 216 -20.35 3.29 7.51
CA LYS A 216 -19.81 2.28 6.59
C LYS A 216 -20.71 2.01 5.37
N TYR A 217 -21.98 2.37 5.42
CA TYR A 217 -22.94 2.24 4.33
C TYR A 217 -23.17 3.52 3.54
N GLU A 218 -22.64 4.65 4.01
CA GLU A 218 -22.83 5.94 3.36
C GLU A 218 -21.99 6.04 2.09
N TRP A 219 -22.57 6.70 1.06
CA TRP A 219 -21.94 6.93 -0.23
C TRP A 219 -20.59 7.62 -0.13
N ILE A 220 -20.48 8.63 0.70
CA ILE A 220 -19.26 9.45 0.83
C ILE A 220 -18.02 8.66 1.29
N TRP A 221 -18.22 7.51 1.95
CA TRP A 221 -17.14 6.64 2.42
C TRP A 221 -16.75 5.55 1.43
N GLN A 222 -17.48 5.36 0.35
CA GLN A 222 -17.18 4.34 -0.65
C GLN A 222 -15.86 4.66 -1.37
N PHE A 223 -15.20 3.61 -1.88
CA PHE A 223 -13.99 3.77 -2.67
C PHE A 223 -14.30 4.38 -4.03
N VAL A 224 -13.45 5.28 -4.51
CA VAL A 224 -13.51 5.81 -5.88
C VAL A 224 -13.26 4.69 -6.90
N PHE A 225 -12.34 3.78 -6.60
CA PHE A 225 -12.00 2.64 -7.46
C PHE A 225 -12.34 1.31 -6.76
N PRO A 226 -13.61 0.91 -6.73
CA PRO A 226 -14.02 -0.35 -6.10
C PRO A 226 -13.54 -1.56 -6.91
N SER A 227 -13.37 -2.69 -6.22
CA SER A 227 -13.14 -3.99 -6.87
C SER A 227 -14.36 -4.44 -7.67
N GLY A 228 -14.15 -5.15 -8.77
CA GLY A 228 -15.24 -5.82 -9.50
C GLY A 228 -15.95 -6.90 -8.66
N ASN A 229 -15.24 -7.51 -7.71
CA ASN A 229 -15.75 -8.61 -6.90
C ASN A 229 -15.90 -8.22 -5.42
N ILE A 230 -16.89 -8.84 -4.78
CA ILE A 230 -17.07 -8.84 -3.32
C ILE A 230 -16.07 -9.85 -2.73
N SER A 231 -15.51 -9.53 -1.56
CA SER A 231 -14.52 -10.37 -0.88
C SER A 231 -14.71 -10.36 0.63
N LYS A 232 -14.20 -11.41 1.29
CA LYS A 232 -14.19 -11.49 2.75
C LYS A 232 -13.00 -10.73 3.31
N ASP A 233 -13.27 -9.81 4.22
CA ASP A 233 -12.22 -9.07 4.94
C ASP A 233 -11.43 -10.04 5.85
N PRO A 234 -10.10 -10.13 5.67
CA PRO A 234 -9.30 -11.12 6.40
C PRO A 234 -9.16 -10.85 7.90
N ARG A 235 -9.41 -9.61 8.36
CA ARG A 235 -9.34 -9.25 9.78
C ARG A 235 -10.67 -9.36 10.49
N THR A 236 -11.75 -8.94 9.84
CA THR A 236 -13.10 -8.89 10.45
C THR A 236 -13.98 -10.05 10.05
N GLY A 237 -13.69 -10.73 8.95
CA GLY A 237 -14.54 -11.76 8.36
C GLY A 237 -15.77 -11.21 7.64
N GLU A 238 -16.01 -9.89 7.65
CA GLU A 238 -17.14 -9.25 6.99
C GLU A 238 -17.01 -9.34 5.46
N VAL A 239 -18.10 -9.71 4.80
CA VAL A 239 -18.17 -9.82 3.33
C VAL A 239 -18.61 -8.47 2.77
N ARG A 240 -17.77 -7.87 1.92
CA ARG A 240 -17.99 -6.53 1.36
C ARG A 240 -17.17 -6.27 0.10
N ARG A 241 -17.46 -5.19 -0.59
CA ARG A 241 -16.63 -4.71 -1.69
C ARG A 241 -15.45 -3.89 -1.16
N HIS A 242 -14.24 -4.27 -1.57
CA HIS A 242 -13.02 -3.54 -1.28
C HIS A 242 -12.63 -2.67 -2.49
N HIS A 243 -11.55 -1.92 -2.40
CA HIS A 243 -10.98 -1.22 -3.56
C HIS A 243 -10.38 -2.20 -4.57
N LEU A 244 -10.13 -1.73 -5.79
CA LEU A 244 -9.41 -2.46 -6.83
C LEU A 244 -8.11 -3.05 -6.27
N HIS A 245 -7.83 -4.32 -6.56
CA HIS A 245 -6.63 -4.97 -6.04
C HIS A 245 -5.38 -4.48 -6.78
N GLU A 246 -4.35 -4.16 -6.03
CA GLU A 246 -3.09 -3.63 -6.55
C GLU A 246 -2.48 -4.51 -7.65
N SER A 247 -2.52 -5.84 -7.50
CA SER A 247 -1.99 -6.77 -8.51
C SER A 247 -2.75 -6.73 -9.83
N SER A 248 -4.07 -6.46 -9.82
CA SER A 248 -4.87 -6.30 -11.03
C SER A 248 -4.36 -5.10 -11.84
N TRP A 249 -4.17 -3.97 -11.16
CA TRP A 249 -3.64 -2.77 -11.80
C TRP A 249 -2.21 -2.95 -12.29
N GLN A 250 -1.32 -3.56 -11.47
CA GLN A 250 0.06 -3.83 -11.86
C GLN A 250 0.15 -4.75 -13.09
N LYS A 251 -0.75 -5.75 -13.20
CA LYS A 251 -0.84 -6.62 -14.38
C LYS A 251 -1.25 -5.82 -15.63
N ALA A 252 -2.28 -4.98 -15.51
CA ALA A 252 -2.73 -4.12 -16.61
C ALA A 252 -1.63 -3.16 -17.07
N LEU A 253 -0.95 -2.49 -16.13
CA LEU A 253 0.18 -1.61 -16.43
C LEU A 253 1.30 -2.36 -17.17
N LYS A 254 1.69 -3.55 -16.70
CA LYS A 254 2.73 -4.35 -17.35
C LYS A 254 2.38 -4.73 -18.79
N GLN A 255 1.11 -5.03 -19.06
CA GLN A 255 0.62 -5.29 -20.41
C GLN A 255 0.66 -4.03 -21.28
N ALA A 256 0.21 -2.88 -20.76
CA ALA A 256 0.23 -1.60 -21.44
C ALA A 256 1.66 -1.14 -21.82
N VAL A 257 2.62 -1.26 -20.90
CA VAL A 257 4.03 -0.94 -21.15
C VAL A 257 4.62 -1.81 -22.26
N ARG A 258 4.30 -3.11 -22.28
CA ARG A 258 4.73 -4.03 -23.35
C ARG A 258 4.12 -3.65 -24.70
N ALA A 259 2.82 -3.33 -24.74
CA ALA A 259 2.13 -2.91 -25.95
C ALA A 259 2.67 -1.57 -26.48
N ALA A 260 3.04 -0.66 -25.59
CA ALA A 260 3.69 0.61 -25.93
C ALA A 260 5.15 0.45 -26.42
N LYS A 261 5.73 -0.75 -26.37
CA LYS A 261 7.12 -1.05 -26.80
C LYS A 261 8.18 -0.15 -26.11
N ILE A 262 7.95 0.20 -24.82
CA ILE A 262 8.87 1.04 -24.06
C ILE A 262 9.82 0.14 -23.27
N GLU A 263 11.13 0.23 -23.55
CA GLU A 263 12.18 -0.60 -22.94
C GLU A 263 12.73 -0.02 -21.62
N LYS A 264 11.84 0.56 -20.79
CA LYS A 264 12.19 1.08 -19.47
C LYS A 264 11.56 0.22 -18.39
N LYS A 265 12.23 0.14 -17.22
CA LYS A 265 11.64 -0.49 -16.03
C LYS A 265 10.61 0.44 -15.42
N ILE A 266 9.33 0.17 -15.69
CA ILE A 266 8.21 1.02 -15.31
C ILE A 266 7.38 0.36 -14.22
N GLY A 267 7.08 1.11 -13.16
CA GLY A 267 6.16 0.73 -12.09
C GLY A 267 5.28 1.91 -11.68
N CYS A 268 4.43 1.71 -10.69
CA CYS A 268 3.54 2.77 -10.19
C CYS A 268 4.30 4.02 -9.73
N HIS A 269 5.45 3.88 -9.10
CA HIS A 269 6.26 5.01 -8.67
C HIS A 269 6.89 5.80 -9.81
N THR A 270 7.06 5.18 -10.98
CA THR A 270 7.60 5.85 -12.17
C THR A 270 6.73 7.04 -12.59
N PHE A 271 5.40 6.89 -12.55
CA PHE A 271 4.47 7.99 -12.89
C PHE A 271 4.56 9.15 -11.92
N ARG A 272 4.69 8.86 -10.62
CA ARG A 272 4.89 9.90 -9.61
C ARG A 272 6.24 10.61 -9.76
N HIS A 273 7.32 9.89 -10.09
CA HIS A 273 8.62 10.50 -10.38
C HIS A 273 8.56 11.36 -11.65
N SER A 274 7.88 10.87 -12.69
CA SER A 274 7.69 11.63 -13.93
C SER A 274 6.84 12.88 -13.70
N PHE A 275 5.77 12.80 -12.91
CA PHE A 275 4.97 13.96 -12.49
C PHE A 275 5.85 15.02 -11.82
N ALA A 276 6.61 14.63 -10.78
CA ALA A 276 7.50 15.55 -10.09
C ALA A 276 8.52 16.20 -11.01
N THR A 277 9.17 15.41 -11.86
CA THR A 277 10.18 15.89 -12.81
C THR A 277 9.55 16.85 -13.82
N HIS A 278 8.37 16.55 -14.36
CA HIS A 278 7.70 17.39 -15.34
C HIS A 278 7.20 18.71 -14.74
N LEU A 279 6.78 18.72 -13.46
CA LEU A 279 6.46 19.99 -12.79
C LEU A 279 7.69 20.86 -12.63
N LEU A 280 8.83 20.30 -12.19
CA LEU A 280 10.09 21.04 -12.09
C LEU A 280 10.56 21.57 -13.45
N GLN A 281 10.44 20.78 -14.52
CA GLN A 281 10.75 21.21 -15.90
C GLN A 281 9.83 22.32 -16.40
N ASN A 282 8.58 22.39 -15.90
CA ASN A 282 7.63 23.45 -16.20
C ASN A 282 7.81 24.70 -15.31
N GLY A 283 8.88 24.76 -14.49
CA GLY A 283 9.22 25.94 -13.69
C GLY A 283 8.58 26.01 -12.30
N TYR A 284 7.89 24.94 -11.85
CA TYR A 284 7.42 24.88 -10.47
C TYR A 284 8.60 24.74 -9.51
N ASP A 285 8.55 25.43 -8.38
CA ASP A 285 9.60 25.33 -7.36
C ASP A 285 9.54 23.97 -6.62
N ILE A 286 10.70 23.55 -6.07
CA ILE A 286 10.86 22.25 -5.44
C ILE A 286 10.00 22.09 -4.18
N ARG A 287 9.72 23.18 -3.44
CA ARG A 287 8.91 23.14 -2.21
C ARG A 287 7.45 22.86 -2.58
N THR A 288 6.92 23.59 -3.57
CA THR A 288 5.57 23.32 -4.11
C THR A 288 5.42 21.87 -4.57
N VAL A 289 6.41 21.34 -5.30
CA VAL A 289 6.39 19.93 -5.73
C VAL A 289 6.45 18.97 -4.53
N GLN A 290 7.20 19.29 -3.49
CA GLN A 290 7.25 18.46 -2.26
C GLN A 290 5.94 18.47 -1.49
N GLU A 291 5.23 19.59 -1.41
CA GLU A 291 3.92 19.70 -0.75
C GLU A 291 2.83 18.89 -1.47
N LEU A 292 2.88 18.82 -2.79
CA LEU A 292 1.96 18.00 -3.60
C LEU A 292 2.23 16.50 -3.45
N LEU A 293 3.43 16.11 -3.06
CA LEU A 293 3.88 14.73 -3.02
C LEU A 293 3.93 14.14 -1.60
#